data_98537ab45004659b37d51e830d48945f
#
_entry.id   98537ab45004659b37d51e830d48945f
#
_cell.length_a   1.000
_cell.length_b   1.000
_cell.length_c   1.000
_cell.angle_alpha   90.00
_cell.angle_beta   90.00
_cell.angle_gamma   90.00
#
_symmetry.space_group_name_H-M   'P 1'
#
loop_
_entity.id
_entity.type
_entity.pdbx_description
1 polymer ?
#
loop_
_entity_poly.entity_id
_entity_poly.type
_entity_poly.pdbx_seq_one_letter_code
_entity_poly.pdbx_strand_id
1 'polypeptide(L)'
;KVGFVCITGDDPTSIESEQILKTYGVDTVFIKDGSRPTILKQRYRASNKTLLRVNHLRSHDAGDEFVERFLAHVKTKIGTTKLLIFSDFNYGCLPQNLVDAIIELCQQHDVPFVADSQASSQVSDVSRYVGALMLSATEREARLAMSDSKSGIQNVANKLILKSKADALLLKLGAEGLIALAHEEGKHKTASLPAMNSNPVDVAGAGDAMLSAASLSMALGASLWESAYLGSIAAAIQVS
;
A
#
# COMPACT_ATOMS: atom_id res chain seq x y z
N LYS A 1 14.84 -11.59 1.99
CA LYS A 1 15.52 -10.30 1.96
C LYS A 1 14.54 -9.25 1.45
N VAL A 2 14.49 -8.06 2.08
CA VAL A 2 13.59 -6.97 1.71
C VAL A 2 14.42 -5.82 1.12
N GLY A 3 13.99 -5.30 -0.03
CA GLY A 3 14.48 -4.06 -0.61
C GLY A 3 13.42 -2.96 -0.43
N PHE A 4 13.86 -1.74 -0.17
CA PHE A 4 13.00 -0.58 -0.02
C PHE A 4 13.57 0.61 -0.81
N VAL A 5 12.75 1.17 -1.70
CA VAL A 5 13.11 2.32 -2.52
C VAL A 5 12.10 3.43 -2.30
N CYS A 6 12.57 4.64 -2.05
CA CYS A 6 11.70 5.81 -1.94
C CYS A 6 12.42 7.11 -2.32
N ILE A 7 11.63 8.18 -2.49
CA ILE A 7 12.15 9.54 -2.64
C ILE A 7 12.02 10.25 -1.30
N THR A 8 13.10 10.87 -0.85
CA THR A 8 13.18 11.58 0.42
C THR A 8 13.76 12.98 0.22
N GLY A 9 13.63 13.84 1.20
CA GLY A 9 14.42 15.05 1.30
C GLY A 9 15.91 14.75 1.57
N ASP A 10 16.75 15.76 1.44
CA ASP A 10 18.13 15.71 1.89
C ASP A 10 18.24 16.37 3.28
N ASP A 11 17.79 15.65 4.30
CA ASP A 11 17.61 16.16 5.65
C ASP A 11 17.90 15.09 6.73
N PRO A 12 18.02 15.49 8.01
CA PRO A 12 18.29 14.55 9.10
C PRO A 12 17.26 13.43 9.24
N THR A 13 15.98 13.71 8.96
CA THR A 13 14.90 12.71 9.02
C THR A 13 15.14 11.57 8.04
N SER A 14 15.64 11.89 6.85
CA SER A 14 16.00 10.87 5.86
C SER A 14 17.16 9.99 6.35
N ILE A 15 18.19 10.58 6.93
CA ILE A 15 19.36 9.85 7.45
C ILE A 15 18.93 8.91 8.57
N GLU A 16 18.15 9.42 9.52
CA GLU A 16 17.64 8.63 10.65
C GLU A 16 16.77 7.46 10.18
N SER A 17 15.84 7.73 9.24
CA SER A 17 14.96 6.69 8.68
C SER A 17 15.74 5.59 7.97
N GLU A 18 16.77 5.95 7.21
CA GLU A 18 17.63 4.97 6.53
C GLU A 18 18.41 4.12 7.55
N GLN A 19 18.93 4.73 8.60
CA GLN A 19 19.62 4.01 9.68
C GLN A 19 18.69 3.01 10.38
N ILE A 20 17.47 3.43 10.72
CA ILE A 20 16.46 2.56 11.35
C ILE A 20 16.18 1.35 10.45
N LEU A 21 15.91 1.54 9.16
CA LEU A 21 15.62 0.43 8.24
C LEU A 21 16.80 -0.53 8.11
N LYS A 22 18.04 -0.04 8.14
CA LYS A 22 19.24 -0.88 8.15
C LYS A 22 19.32 -1.77 9.39
N THR A 23 18.84 -1.32 10.56
CA THR A 23 18.82 -2.18 11.77
C THR A 23 17.90 -3.39 11.61
N TYR A 24 16.88 -3.28 10.75
CA TYR A 24 15.99 -4.39 10.39
C TYR A 24 16.49 -5.23 9.22
N GLY A 25 17.70 -4.97 8.72
CA GLY A 25 18.28 -5.72 7.59
C GLY A 25 17.64 -5.41 6.23
N VAL A 26 16.96 -4.27 6.11
CA VAL A 26 16.35 -3.81 4.86
C VAL A 26 17.41 -3.19 3.95
N ASP A 27 17.45 -3.61 2.68
CA ASP A 27 18.30 -3.02 1.64
C ASP A 27 17.64 -1.74 1.14
N THR A 28 18.13 -0.58 1.53
CA THR A 28 17.48 0.71 1.32
C THR A 28 18.12 1.52 0.21
N VAL A 29 17.30 2.15 -0.63
CA VAL A 29 17.71 3.18 -1.58
C VAL A 29 16.83 4.41 -1.42
N PHE A 30 17.42 5.47 -0.87
CA PHE A 30 16.79 6.76 -0.68
C PHE A 30 17.26 7.72 -1.78
N ILE A 31 16.37 8.05 -2.69
CA ILE A 31 16.63 9.01 -3.77
C ILE A 31 16.37 10.41 -3.22
N LYS A 32 17.44 11.17 -3.06
CA LYS A 32 17.38 12.51 -2.45
C LYS A 32 16.81 13.52 -3.45
N ASP A 33 15.75 14.22 -3.05
CA ASP A 33 15.11 15.33 -3.77
C ASP A 33 15.14 16.57 -2.85
N GLY A 34 16.05 17.51 -3.13
CA GLY A 34 16.20 18.74 -2.36
C GLY A 34 15.01 19.71 -2.47
N SER A 35 14.05 19.48 -3.36
CA SER A 35 12.87 20.32 -3.52
C SER A 35 11.79 20.05 -2.45
N ARG A 36 11.91 18.95 -1.70
CA ARG A 36 10.95 18.51 -0.68
C ARG A 36 11.62 18.08 0.61
N PRO A 37 10.97 18.24 1.78
CA PRO A 37 11.41 17.58 2.99
C PRO A 37 11.08 16.09 2.94
N THR A 38 11.81 15.29 3.71
CA THR A 38 11.36 13.92 4.03
C THR A 38 10.00 13.99 4.72
N ILE A 39 9.06 13.18 4.25
CA ILE A 39 7.69 13.20 4.76
C ILE A 39 7.69 12.73 6.21
N LEU A 40 7.27 13.61 7.12
CA LEU A 40 7.16 13.32 8.54
C LEU A 40 5.71 13.51 9.00
N LYS A 41 5.12 12.44 9.52
CA LYS A 41 3.77 12.44 10.10
C LYS A 41 3.88 12.31 11.61
N GLN A 42 3.71 13.41 12.32
CA GLN A 42 3.75 13.46 13.78
C GLN A 42 2.35 13.32 14.37
N ARG A 43 2.20 12.44 15.34
CA ARG A 43 0.98 12.27 16.12
C ARG A 43 1.25 12.62 17.58
N TYR A 44 0.60 13.66 18.07
CA TYR A 44 0.62 14.04 19.47
C TYR A 44 -0.52 13.30 20.16
N ARG A 45 -0.19 12.45 21.13
CA ARG A 45 -1.15 11.58 21.81
C ARG A 45 -1.15 11.83 23.31
N ALA A 46 -2.33 11.73 23.92
CA ALA A 46 -2.51 11.67 25.36
C ALA A 46 -3.60 10.67 25.69
N SER A 47 -3.42 9.86 26.74
CA SER A 47 -4.38 8.85 27.21
C SER A 47 -4.94 7.99 26.08
N ASN A 48 -4.06 7.45 25.22
CA ASN A 48 -4.38 6.64 24.04
C ASN A 48 -5.22 7.33 22.94
N LYS A 49 -5.41 8.66 23.03
CA LYS A 49 -6.10 9.44 22.00
C LYS A 49 -5.12 10.31 21.22
N THR A 50 -5.25 10.33 19.90
CA THR A 50 -4.54 11.31 19.07
C THR A 50 -5.22 12.67 19.23
N LEU A 51 -4.51 13.63 19.79
CA LEU A 51 -4.98 15.01 19.98
C LEU A 51 -4.71 15.87 18.75
N LEU A 52 -3.56 15.67 18.11
CA LEU A 52 -3.12 16.47 16.97
C LEU A 52 -2.31 15.60 16.00
N ARG A 53 -2.49 15.82 14.71
CA ARG A 53 -1.64 15.28 13.65
C ARG A 53 -1.00 16.44 12.91
N VAL A 54 0.32 16.45 12.83
CA VAL A 54 1.08 17.44 12.07
C VAL A 54 1.83 16.69 10.95
N ASN A 55 1.61 17.11 9.70
CA ASN A 55 2.28 16.55 8.55
C ASN A 55 3.27 17.57 7.99
N HIS A 56 4.54 17.20 7.95
CA HIS A 56 5.59 17.95 7.26
C HIS A 56 5.81 17.30 5.90
N LEU A 57 5.27 17.90 4.85
CA LEU A 57 5.35 17.33 3.51
C LEU A 57 5.18 18.38 2.41
N ARG A 58 5.62 18.03 1.22
CA ARG A 58 5.21 18.65 -0.06
C ARG A 58 4.72 17.54 -0.98
N SER A 59 3.60 17.79 -1.67
CA SER A 59 2.86 16.77 -2.43
C SER A 59 2.94 16.97 -3.95
N HIS A 60 4.00 17.61 -4.46
CA HIS A 60 4.24 17.66 -5.89
C HIS A 60 4.84 16.35 -6.38
N ASP A 61 4.56 16.00 -7.63
CA ASP A 61 5.12 14.81 -8.25
C ASP A 61 6.65 14.90 -8.36
N ALA A 62 7.30 13.75 -8.26
CA ALA A 62 8.74 13.65 -8.49
C ALA A 62 9.07 14.01 -9.94
N GLY A 63 10.09 14.85 -10.14
CA GLY A 63 10.56 15.21 -11.48
C GLY A 63 11.22 14.02 -12.19
N ASP A 64 11.35 14.13 -13.52
CA ASP A 64 11.82 13.05 -14.40
C ASP A 64 13.19 12.49 -13.98
N GLU A 65 14.11 13.31 -13.51
CA GLU A 65 15.42 12.88 -13.01
C GLU A 65 15.28 11.85 -11.86
N PHE A 66 14.36 12.09 -10.92
CA PHE A 66 14.13 11.18 -9.79
C PHE A 66 13.42 9.91 -10.23
N VAL A 67 12.49 10.03 -11.19
CA VAL A 67 11.79 8.90 -11.83
C VAL A 67 12.80 7.98 -12.52
N GLU A 68 13.72 8.52 -13.31
CA GLU A 68 14.75 7.74 -14.01
C GLU A 68 15.67 7.00 -13.02
N ARG A 69 16.13 7.67 -11.96
CA ARG A 69 16.96 7.06 -10.92
C ARG A 69 16.22 5.96 -10.16
N PHE A 70 14.93 6.16 -9.88
CA PHE A 70 14.09 5.14 -9.25
C PHE A 70 13.97 3.92 -10.14
N LEU A 71 13.60 4.10 -11.41
CA LEU A 71 13.48 3.02 -12.39
C LEU A 71 14.80 2.28 -12.63
N ALA A 72 15.92 3.00 -12.73
CA ALA A 72 17.23 2.38 -12.89
C ALA A 72 17.52 1.41 -11.73
N HIS A 73 17.16 1.80 -10.49
CA HIS A 73 17.34 0.90 -9.35
C HIS A 73 16.38 -0.31 -9.41
N VAL A 74 15.10 -0.11 -9.69
CA VAL A 74 14.13 -1.22 -9.82
C VAL A 74 14.60 -2.23 -10.87
N LYS A 75 15.06 -1.76 -12.03
CA LYS A 75 15.62 -2.61 -13.11
C LYS A 75 16.75 -3.51 -12.64
N THR A 76 17.60 -3.06 -11.73
CA THR A 76 18.71 -3.90 -11.21
C THR A 76 18.24 -5.03 -10.28
N LYS A 77 17.05 -4.92 -9.72
CA LYS A 77 16.53 -5.86 -8.70
C LYS A 77 15.38 -6.74 -9.20
N ILE A 78 14.63 -6.29 -10.21
CA ILE A 78 13.37 -6.93 -10.61
C ILE A 78 13.55 -8.40 -10.98
N GLY A 79 14.61 -8.78 -11.66
CA GLY A 79 14.88 -10.17 -12.08
C GLY A 79 15.09 -11.17 -10.92
N THR A 80 15.32 -10.68 -9.70
CA THR A 80 15.44 -11.53 -8.49
C THR A 80 14.32 -11.30 -7.49
N THR A 81 13.41 -10.36 -7.80
CA THR A 81 12.27 -10.02 -6.94
C THR A 81 11.19 -11.09 -7.07
N LYS A 82 10.59 -11.48 -5.95
CA LYS A 82 9.49 -12.46 -5.91
C LYS A 82 8.12 -11.81 -5.70
N LEU A 83 8.10 -10.60 -5.18
CA LEU A 83 6.90 -9.80 -4.96
C LEU A 83 7.31 -8.33 -4.91
N LEU A 84 6.55 -7.47 -5.59
CA LEU A 84 6.70 -6.02 -5.49
C LEU A 84 5.48 -5.44 -4.77
N ILE A 85 5.71 -4.56 -3.81
CA ILE A 85 4.65 -3.89 -3.05
C ILE A 85 4.70 -2.39 -3.32
N PHE A 86 3.65 -1.83 -3.87
CA PHE A 86 3.41 -0.40 -3.91
C PHE A 86 2.75 0.03 -2.60
N SER A 87 3.47 0.79 -1.76
CA SER A 87 2.93 1.45 -0.58
C SER A 87 2.87 2.95 -0.85
N ASP A 88 1.72 3.41 -1.34
CA ASP A 88 1.56 4.75 -1.86
C ASP A 88 0.74 5.64 -0.91
N PHE A 89 1.36 6.70 -0.44
CA PHE A 89 0.73 7.73 0.40
C PHE A 89 0.19 8.92 -0.39
N ASN A 90 0.33 8.91 -1.72
CA ASN A 90 -0.11 9.97 -2.63
C ASN A 90 0.52 11.35 -2.33
N TYR A 91 1.80 11.35 -1.98
CA TYR A 91 2.57 12.59 -1.78
C TYR A 91 3.59 12.84 -2.92
N GLY A 92 3.30 12.32 -4.12
CA GLY A 92 4.09 12.56 -5.32
C GLY A 92 5.38 11.75 -5.44
N CYS A 93 5.60 10.73 -4.57
CA CYS A 93 6.74 9.83 -4.68
C CYS A 93 6.60 8.85 -5.86
N LEU A 94 5.37 8.49 -6.19
CA LEU A 94 5.00 7.56 -7.26
C LEU A 94 4.11 8.25 -8.31
N PRO A 95 4.65 9.13 -9.17
CA PRO A 95 3.87 9.70 -10.27
C PRO A 95 3.44 8.62 -11.25
N GLN A 96 2.40 8.87 -12.04
CA GLN A 96 1.76 7.85 -12.89
C GLN A 96 2.74 7.20 -13.87
N ASN A 97 3.59 7.97 -14.52
CA ASN A 97 4.60 7.46 -15.44
C ASN A 97 5.58 6.46 -14.78
N LEU A 98 5.94 6.69 -13.51
CA LEU A 98 6.77 5.77 -12.73
C LEU A 98 6.01 4.47 -12.40
N VAL A 99 4.77 4.58 -11.97
CA VAL A 99 3.92 3.42 -11.66
C VAL A 99 3.74 2.55 -12.90
N ASP A 100 3.38 3.14 -14.04
CA ASP A 100 3.18 2.43 -15.30
C ASP A 100 4.46 1.69 -15.74
N ALA A 101 5.61 2.35 -15.67
CA ALA A 101 6.88 1.75 -16.03
C ALA A 101 7.30 0.61 -15.08
N ILE A 102 7.00 0.71 -13.78
CA ILE A 102 7.28 -0.39 -12.84
C ILE A 102 6.33 -1.57 -13.09
N ILE A 103 5.04 -1.31 -13.35
CA ILE A 103 4.08 -2.36 -13.69
C ILE A 103 4.52 -3.11 -14.97
N GLU A 104 4.96 -2.38 -15.99
CA GLU A 104 5.51 -2.98 -17.21
C GLU A 104 6.72 -3.88 -16.92
N LEU A 105 7.65 -3.43 -16.07
CA LEU A 105 8.78 -4.26 -15.63
C LEU A 105 8.34 -5.52 -14.88
N CYS A 106 7.33 -5.41 -14.00
CA CYS A 106 6.76 -6.56 -13.31
C CYS A 106 6.21 -7.58 -14.30
N GLN A 107 5.47 -7.14 -15.32
CA GLN A 107 4.92 -8.00 -16.37
C GLN A 107 6.01 -8.65 -17.22
N GLN A 108 7.05 -7.90 -17.62
CA GLN A 108 8.18 -8.42 -18.41
C GLN A 108 8.99 -9.49 -17.67
N HIS A 109 8.99 -9.48 -16.35
CA HIS A 109 9.77 -10.40 -15.50
C HIS A 109 8.93 -11.40 -14.72
N ASP A 110 7.61 -11.49 -14.99
CA ASP A 110 6.66 -12.35 -14.28
C ASP A 110 6.70 -12.16 -12.76
N VAL A 111 6.88 -10.91 -12.30
CA VAL A 111 6.88 -10.55 -10.88
C VAL A 111 5.49 -10.10 -10.47
N PRO A 112 4.80 -10.80 -9.55
CA PRO A 112 3.54 -10.35 -9.03
C PRO A 112 3.72 -9.06 -8.24
N PHE A 113 2.73 -8.17 -8.29
CA PHE A 113 2.74 -6.97 -7.49
C PHE A 113 1.42 -6.75 -6.77
N VAL A 114 1.48 -6.08 -5.65
CA VAL A 114 0.32 -5.65 -4.86
C VAL A 114 0.40 -4.16 -4.59
N ALA A 115 -0.74 -3.54 -4.29
CA ALA A 115 -0.77 -2.11 -4.01
C ALA A 115 -1.75 -1.76 -2.88
N ASP A 116 -1.31 -0.81 -2.05
CA ASP A 116 -2.12 -0.02 -1.13
C ASP A 116 -1.91 1.47 -1.44
N SER A 117 -3.00 2.21 -1.59
CA SER A 117 -2.95 3.62 -1.95
C SER A 117 -3.79 4.43 -0.96
N GLN A 118 -3.13 5.10 -0.03
CA GLN A 118 -3.77 5.77 1.09
C GLN A 118 -4.34 7.14 0.70
N ALA A 119 -5.58 7.41 1.13
CA ALA A 119 -6.25 8.71 1.00
C ALA A 119 -6.38 9.39 2.37
N SER A 120 -5.28 9.89 2.95
CA SER A 120 -5.35 10.57 4.24
C SER A 120 -5.69 12.05 4.12
N SER A 121 -4.91 12.81 3.38
CA SER A 121 -5.08 14.24 3.11
C SER A 121 -5.11 14.56 1.60
N GLN A 122 -4.99 13.54 0.75
CA GLN A 122 -4.96 13.62 -0.70
C GLN A 122 -6.09 12.78 -1.30
N VAL A 123 -6.43 13.07 -2.54
CA VAL A 123 -7.26 12.18 -3.35
C VAL A 123 -6.37 11.03 -3.81
N SER A 124 -6.79 9.80 -3.59
CA SER A 124 -6.10 8.60 -4.07
C SER A 124 -6.94 7.91 -5.14
N ASP A 125 -6.27 7.28 -6.10
CA ASP A 125 -6.88 6.35 -7.04
C ASP A 125 -6.15 5.01 -7.02
N VAL A 126 -6.59 4.12 -6.14
CA VAL A 126 -6.03 2.77 -6.05
C VAL A 126 -6.28 1.94 -7.30
N SER A 127 -7.22 2.32 -8.16
CA SER A 127 -7.50 1.62 -9.43
C SER A 127 -6.42 1.80 -10.49
N ARG A 128 -5.47 2.73 -10.29
CA ARG A 128 -4.34 2.96 -11.20
C ARG A 128 -3.32 1.83 -11.23
N TYR A 129 -3.33 0.94 -10.25
CA TYR A 129 -2.46 -0.23 -10.18
C TYR A 129 -3.06 -1.41 -10.97
N VAL A 130 -3.05 -1.28 -12.30
CA VAL A 130 -3.73 -2.20 -13.21
C VAL A 130 -3.03 -3.54 -13.29
N GLY A 131 -3.77 -4.64 -13.07
CA GLY A 131 -3.25 -6.01 -13.13
C GLY A 131 -2.55 -6.45 -11.85
N ALA A 132 -2.82 -5.80 -10.71
CA ALA A 132 -2.28 -6.21 -9.41
C ALA A 132 -2.78 -7.61 -9.02
N LEU A 133 -1.91 -8.42 -8.44
CA LEU A 133 -2.28 -9.68 -7.78
C LEU A 133 -3.30 -9.41 -6.66
N MET A 134 -3.11 -8.32 -5.92
CA MET A 134 -4.05 -7.90 -4.88
C MET A 134 -3.99 -6.38 -4.68
N LEU A 135 -5.16 -5.76 -4.55
CA LEU A 135 -5.31 -4.40 -4.03
C LEU A 135 -5.76 -4.43 -2.57
N SER A 136 -5.26 -3.50 -1.79
CA SER A 136 -5.72 -3.23 -0.43
C SER A 136 -6.25 -1.80 -0.37
N ALA A 137 -7.50 -1.63 0.08
CA ALA A 137 -8.12 -0.32 0.16
C ALA A 137 -9.08 -0.24 1.36
N THR A 138 -9.25 0.94 1.92
CA THR A 138 -10.39 1.23 2.79
C THR A 138 -11.65 1.48 1.96
N GLU A 139 -12.82 1.40 2.56
CA GLU A 139 -14.07 1.78 1.90
C GLU A 139 -13.99 3.19 1.29
N ARG A 140 -13.42 4.14 2.04
CA ARG A 140 -13.25 5.52 1.57
C ARG A 140 -12.38 5.61 0.32
N GLU A 141 -11.26 4.92 0.28
CA GLU A 141 -10.33 4.88 -0.86
C GLU A 141 -10.98 4.25 -2.09
N ALA A 142 -11.70 3.15 -1.91
CA ALA A 142 -12.45 2.49 -2.97
C ALA A 142 -13.54 3.41 -3.55
N ARG A 143 -14.29 4.11 -2.68
CA ARG A 143 -15.32 5.08 -3.12
C ARG A 143 -14.72 6.27 -3.86
N LEU A 144 -13.58 6.79 -3.41
CA LEU A 144 -12.86 7.87 -4.11
C LEU A 144 -12.41 7.41 -5.49
N ALA A 145 -11.76 6.25 -5.60
CA ALA A 145 -11.27 5.69 -6.86
C ALA A 145 -12.40 5.43 -7.87
N MET A 146 -13.60 5.11 -7.38
CA MET A 146 -14.78 4.88 -8.23
C MET A 146 -15.67 6.11 -8.40
N SER A 147 -15.37 7.23 -7.73
CA SER A 147 -16.23 8.41 -7.68
C SER A 147 -17.68 8.05 -7.30
N ASP A 148 -17.85 7.08 -6.39
CA ASP A 148 -19.15 6.48 -6.05
C ASP A 148 -19.39 6.51 -4.53
N SER A 149 -20.10 7.53 -4.09
CA SER A 149 -20.47 7.71 -2.68
C SER A 149 -21.82 7.08 -2.30
N LYS A 150 -22.58 6.54 -3.26
CA LYS A 150 -24.00 6.14 -3.07
C LYS A 150 -24.24 4.65 -3.16
N SER A 151 -23.48 3.93 -3.98
CA SER A 151 -23.71 2.49 -4.17
C SER A 151 -23.37 1.70 -2.92
N GLY A 152 -24.00 0.53 -2.78
CA GLY A 152 -23.60 -0.45 -1.75
C GLY A 152 -22.15 -0.86 -1.91
N ILE A 153 -21.51 -1.19 -0.79
CA ILE A 153 -20.06 -1.45 -0.73
C ILE A 153 -19.61 -2.59 -1.66
N GLN A 154 -20.45 -3.63 -1.81
CA GLN A 154 -20.18 -4.72 -2.75
C GLN A 154 -20.10 -4.25 -4.21
N ASN A 155 -20.98 -3.32 -4.61
CA ASN A 155 -20.95 -2.76 -5.95
C ASN A 155 -19.71 -1.90 -6.19
N VAL A 156 -19.28 -1.14 -5.18
CA VAL A 156 -18.04 -0.35 -5.24
C VAL A 156 -16.84 -1.28 -5.38
N ALA A 157 -16.77 -2.35 -4.59
CA ALA A 157 -15.70 -3.36 -4.67
C ALA A 157 -15.66 -4.03 -6.04
N ASN A 158 -16.81 -4.45 -6.58
CA ASN A 158 -16.90 -5.05 -7.90
C ASN A 158 -16.45 -4.08 -9.02
N LYS A 159 -16.83 -2.83 -8.96
CA LYS A 159 -16.38 -1.80 -9.92
C LYS A 159 -14.88 -1.58 -9.84
N LEU A 160 -14.32 -1.55 -8.62
CA LEU A 160 -12.90 -1.34 -8.41
C LEU A 160 -12.08 -2.48 -9.01
N ILE A 161 -12.44 -3.74 -8.73
CA ILE A 161 -11.69 -4.90 -9.24
C ILE A 161 -11.77 -4.98 -10.78
N LEU A 162 -12.94 -4.67 -11.36
CA LEU A 162 -13.11 -4.63 -12.81
C LEU A 162 -12.30 -3.52 -13.46
N LYS A 163 -12.27 -2.31 -12.88
CA LYS A 163 -11.52 -1.18 -13.41
C LYS A 163 -10.01 -1.42 -13.33
N SER A 164 -9.55 -1.93 -12.20
CA SER A 164 -8.12 -2.19 -11.98
C SER A 164 -7.63 -3.48 -12.62
N LYS A 165 -8.53 -4.38 -13.05
CA LYS A 165 -8.19 -5.73 -13.51
C LYS A 165 -7.32 -6.51 -12.50
N ALA A 166 -7.47 -6.22 -11.22
CA ALA A 166 -6.77 -6.94 -10.18
C ALA A 166 -7.40 -8.33 -9.96
N ASP A 167 -6.58 -9.31 -9.57
CA ASP A 167 -7.07 -10.66 -9.28
C ASP A 167 -7.84 -10.70 -7.96
N ALA A 168 -7.43 -9.88 -7.00
CA ALA A 168 -8.03 -9.83 -5.67
C ALA A 168 -8.11 -8.41 -5.09
N LEU A 169 -9.05 -8.24 -4.15
CA LEU A 169 -9.22 -7.02 -3.36
C LEU A 169 -9.43 -7.38 -1.88
N LEU A 170 -8.67 -6.75 -1.00
CA LEU A 170 -8.95 -6.66 0.44
C LEU A 170 -9.53 -5.29 0.75
N LEU A 171 -10.82 -5.24 1.05
CA LEU A 171 -11.52 -4.00 1.39
C LEU A 171 -11.64 -3.86 2.90
N LYS A 172 -10.86 -2.96 3.49
CA LYS A 172 -10.74 -2.72 4.93
C LYS A 172 -11.93 -1.90 5.43
N LEU A 173 -12.64 -2.41 6.46
CA LEU A 173 -13.82 -1.79 7.07
C LEU A 173 -13.57 -1.34 8.53
N GLY A 174 -12.32 -1.21 8.92
CA GLY A 174 -11.94 -0.80 10.28
C GLY A 174 -12.41 -1.80 11.33
N ALA A 175 -13.20 -1.35 12.29
CA ALA A 175 -13.71 -2.18 13.39
C ALA A 175 -14.67 -3.30 12.91
N GLU A 176 -15.22 -3.19 11.73
CA GLU A 176 -16.08 -4.23 11.13
C GLU A 176 -15.28 -5.35 10.45
N GLY A 177 -13.96 -5.17 10.33
CA GLY A 177 -13.08 -6.18 9.72
C GLY A 177 -12.78 -5.89 8.26
N LEU A 178 -12.96 -6.87 7.37
CA LEU A 178 -12.70 -6.73 5.94
C LEU A 178 -13.64 -7.55 5.07
N ILE A 179 -13.73 -7.17 3.81
CA ILE A 179 -14.28 -7.97 2.73
C ILE A 179 -13.11 -8.37 1.81
N ALA A 180 -12.96 -9.67 1.58
CA ALA A 180 -12.06 -10.21 0.55
C ALA A 180 -12.88 -10.56 -0.69
N LEU A 181 -12.42 -10.11 -1.85
CA LEU A 181 -13.09 -10.33 -3.13
C LEU A 181 -12.06 -10.81 -4.16
N ALA A 182 -12.38 -11.91 -4.84
CA ALA A 182 -11.62 -12.44 -5.96
C ALA A 182 -12.45 -12.43 -7.23
N HIS A 183 -11.78 -12.29 -8.37
CA HIS A 183 -12.38 -12.51 -9.67
C HIS A 183 -11.88 -13.84 -10.22
N GLU A 184 -12.68 -14.89 -10.09
CA GLU A 184 -12.33 -16.25 -10.53
C GLU A 184 -13.35 -16.75 -11.53
N GLU A 185 -12.89 -17.30 -12.67
CA GLU A 185 -13.73 -17.91 -13.70
C GLU A 185 -14.91 -17.03 -14.18
N GLY A 186 -14.68 -15.72 -14.28
CA GLY A 186 -15.71 -14.76 -14.71
C GLY A 186 -16.76 -14.44 -13.63
N LYS A 187 -16.55 -14.88 -12.39
CA LYS A 187 -17.43 -14.63 -11.26
C LYS A 187 -16.71 -13.94 -10.12
N HIS A 188 -17.44 -13.09 -9.41
CA HIS A 188 -16.94 -12.52 -8.17
C HIS A 188 -17.27 -13.45 -7.01
N LYS A 189 -16.24 -13.90 -6.31
CA LYS A 189 -16.35 -14.59 -5.02
C LYS A 189 -16.02 -13.62 -3.91
N THR A 190 -16.81 -13.60 -2.87
CA THR A 190 -16.68 -12.67 -1.75
C THR A 190 -16.80 -13.41 -0.43
N ALA A 191 -15.95 -13.07 0.52
CA ALA A 191 -16.06 -13.46 1.91
C ALA A 191 -15.79 -12.26 2.82
N SER A 192 -16.36 -12.30 4.03
CA SER A 192 -16.12 -11.31 5.06
C SER A 192 -15.43 -11.95 6.26
N LEU A 193 -14.50 -11.20 6.86
CA LEU A 193 -13.83 -11.54 8.09
C LEU A 193 -14.06 -10.43 9.12
N PRO A 194 -14.50 -10.74 10.35
CA PRO A 194 -14.62 -9.74 11.40
C PRO A 194 -13.24 -9.21 11.82
N ALA A 195 -13.19 -8.04 12.43
CA ALA A 195 -11.98 -7.58 13.10
C ALA A 195 -11.59 -8.56 14.22
N MET A 196 -10.31 -8.95 14.24
CA MET A 196 -9.83 -9.97 15.19
C MET A 196 -9.33 -9.38 16.52
N ASN A 197 -9.37 -8.06 16.67
CA ASN A 197 -9.10 -7.37 17.93
C ASN A 197 -10.27 -6.44 18.24
N SER A 198 -10.97 -6.69 19.33
CA SER A 198 -12.12 -5.89 19.79
C SER A 198 -11.75 -4.67 20.61
N ASN A 199 -10.50 -4.58 21.10
CA ASN A 199 -10.02 -3.51 21.96
C ASN A 199 -8.66 -2.97 21.48
N PRO A 200 -8.58 -2.34 20.29
CA PRO A 200 -7.33 -1.85 19.75
C PRO A 200 -6.79 -0.69 20.60
N VAL A 201 -5.49 -0.71 20.89
CA VAL A 201 -4.77 0.38 21.57
C VAL A 201 -4.40 1.48 20.59
N ASP A 202 -3.86 1.10 19.43
CA ASP A 202 -3.56 2.03 18.33
C ASP A 202 -3.77 1.36 16.98
N VAL A 203 -4.66 1.92 16.18
CA VAL A 203 -4.96 1.38 14.84
C VAL A 203 -3.92 1.73 13.77
N ALA A 204 -2.88 2.49 14.13
CA ALA A 204 -1.82 2.85 13.18
C ALA A 204 -1.00 1.64 12.76
N GLY A 205 -0.79 1.49 11.45
CA GLY A 205 -0.02 0.37 10.88
C GLY A 205 -0.82 -0.93 10.68
N ALA A 206 -2.08 -1.00 11.13
CA ALA A 206 -2.92 -2.19 10.91
C ALA A 206 -3.02 -2.56 9.42
N GLY A 207 -3.26 -1.58 8.55
CA GLY A 207 -3.33 -1.77 7.10
C GLY A 207 -2.01 -2.25 6.50
N ASP A 208 -0.89 -1.68 6.95
CA ASP A 208 0.45 -2.04 6.47
C ASP A 208 0.83 -3.48 6.91
N ALA A 209 0.50 -3.85 8.15
CA ALA A 209 0.70 -5.21 8.66
C ALA A 209 -0.15 -6.22 7.89
N MET A 210 -1.43 -5.89 7.65
CA MET A 210 -2.34 -6.71 6.84
C MET A 210 -1.80 -6.89 5.42
N LEU A 211 -1.46 -5.80 4.75
CA LEU A 211 -0.92 -5.84 3.39
C LEU A 211 0.31 -6.74 3.32
N SER A 212 1.26 -6.54 4.22
CA SER A 212 2.52 -7.29 4.21
C SER A 212 2.30 -8.80 4.39
N ALA A 213 1.50 -9.21 5.40
CA ALA A 213 1.26 -10.62 5.68
C ALA A 213 0.42 -11.28 4.58
N ALA A 214 -0.66 -10.63 4.12
CA ALA A 214 -1.50 -11.16 3.07
C ALA A 214 -0.76 -11.29 1.73
N SER A 215 0.02 -10.29 1.36
CA SER A 215 0.78 -10.28 0.10
C SER A 215 1.83 -11.36 0.06
N LEU A 216 2.59 -11.54 1.14
CA LEU A 216 3.61 -12.58 1.22
C LEU A 216 3.00 -13.98 1.14
N SER A 217 1.88 -14.23 1.83
CA SER A 217 1.23 -15.53 1.77
C SER A 217 0.65 -15.84 0.39
N MET A 218 0.03 -14.85 -0.30
CA MET A 218 -0.41 -15.03 -1.68
C MET A 218 0.75 -15.30 -2.64
N ALA A 219 1.84 -14.57 -2.52
CA ALA A 219 3.04 -14.78 -3.35
C ALA A 219 3.69 -16.16 -3.14
N LEU A 220 3.42 -16.80 -2.01
CA LEU A 220 3.85 -18.16 -1.69
C LEU A 220 2.80 -19.24 -2.07
N GLY A 221 1.70 -18.86 -2.73
CA GLY A 221 0.69 -19.76 -3.26
C GLY A 221 -0.50 -20.03 -2.32
N ALA A 222 -0.64 -19.30 -1.21
CA ALA A 222 -1.84 -19.35 -0.40
C ALA A 222 -3.04 -18.77 -1.16
N SER A 223 -4.23 -19.28 -0.90
CA SER A 223 -5.46 -18.71 -1.42
C SER A 223 -5.71 -17.29 -0.86
N LEU A 224 -6.54 -16.50 -1.55
CA LEU A 224 -6.95 -15.20 -1.04
C LEU A 224 -7.55 -15.28 0.37
N TRP A 225 -8.33 -16.33 0.63
CA TRP A 225 -9.04 -16.52 1.92
C TRP A 225 -8.07 -16.76 3.08
N GLU A 226 -7.08 -17.62 2.88
CA GLU A 226 -6.00 -17.86 3.84
C GLU A 226 -5.16 -16.59 4.04
N SER A 227 -4.86 -15.88 2.97
CA SER A 227 -4.08 -14.65 3.00
C SER A 227 -4.82 -13.51 3.70
N ALA A 228 -6.12 -13.37 3.47
CA ALA A 228 -6.98 -12.41 4.16
C ALA A 228 -7.03 -12.72 5.68
N TYR A 229 -7.11 -14.00 6.04
CA TYR A 229 -7.10 -14.44 7.45
C TYR A 229 -5.77 -14.12 8.13
N LEU A 230 -4.64 -14.49 7.51
CA LEU A 230 -3.30 -14.17 8.03
C LEU A 230 -3.06 -12.66 8.14
N GLY A 231 -3.48 -11.91 7.14
CA GLY A 231 -3.43 -10.44 7.17
C GLY A 231 -4.24 -9.85 8.31
N SER A 232 -5.45 -10.40 8.57
CA SER A 232 -6.29 -9.97 9.69
C SER A 232 -5.66 -10.24 11.05
N ILE A 233 -4.99 -11.38 11.21
CA ILE A 233 -4.22 -11.70 12.42
C ILE A 233 -3.07 -10.71 12.61
N ALA A 234 -2.29 -10.45 11.55
CA ALA A 234 -1.18 -9.50 11.60
C ALA A 234 -1.67 -8.08 11.99
N ALA A 235 -2.79 -7.63 11.42
CA ALA A 235 -3.41 -6.38 11.79
C ALA A 235 -3.85 -6.35 13.26
N ALA A 236 -4.46 -7.44 13.74
CA ALA A 236 -4.91 -7.55 15.14
C ALA A 236 -3.75 -7.49 16.14
N ILE A 237 -2.62 -8.11 15.82
CA ILE A 237 -1.39 -8.03 16.63
C ILE A 237 -0.81 -6.61 16.61
N GLN A 238 -0.78 -5.97 15.45
CA GLN A 238 -0.25 -4.61 15.30
C GLN A 238 -0.98 -3.58 16.15
N VAL A 239 -2.27 -3.76 16.37
CA VAL A 239 -3.12 -2.78 17.10
C VAL A 239 -3.30 -3.11 18.59
N SER A 240 -2.64 -4.15 19.09
CA SER A 240 -2.74 -4.63 20.47
C SER A 240 -1.99 -3.79 21.49
#